data_f673b0268e783cbd00b5ff2afe3be1c0
#
_entry.id   f673b0268e783cbd00b5ff2afe3be1c0
#
_cell.length_a   1.000
_cell.length_b   1.000
_cell.length_c   1.000
_cell.angle_alpha   90.00
_cell.angle_beta   90.00
_cell.angle_gamma   90.00
#
_symmetry.space_group_name_H-M   'P 1'
#
loop_
_entity.id
_entity.type
_entity.pdbx_description
1 polymer ?
#
loop_
_entity_poly.entity_id
_entity_poly.type
_entity_poly.pdbx_seq_one_letter_code
_entity_poly.pdbx_strand_id
1 'polypeptide(L)'
;MNIGIVMKKYRKIFIMLFTLLAISLTAAASWMEKPAVRDIGDKIQFYAFDVGQGDSFLFILPNNETILIDAGPEEAGRKLVRELKRLDVKKIDLLVATHPHSDHIGGMSRVLSNFPVGKVWDSGFIHGSPYQKNFYSAIQKKNIPFGRPKRGHSENMGKVLIEVLAPARLIRGTKRDANNNCLVLNITYGSTSFLMLADMEREERSTIGPLPGAAVLKASHHGSSNGTDMSLLKEVRPSLIILSYGRNNSYGYPHLEVVGAVSAIGAIRLDTKDGTFRIVSDGEKLMWPKEREAGKNGG
;
A
#
# COMPACT_ATOMS: atom_id res chain seq x y z
N MET A 1 -40.97 56.33 -8.53
CA MET A 1 -39.79 55.53 -8.10
C MET A 1 -39.10 55.02 -9.35
N ASN A 2 -37.86 55.43 -9.57
CA ASN A 2 -37.17 55.29 -10.86
C ASN A 2 -36.69 53.87 -11.12
N ILE A 3 -37.43 53.08 -11.91
CA ILE A 3 -37.17 51.68 -12.26
C ILE A 3 -35.73 51.43 -12.75
N GLY A 4 -35.10 52.44 -13.42
CA GLY A 4 -33.75 52.32 -13.92
C GLY A 4 -32.66 52.20 -12.85
N ILE A 5 -32.87 52.78 -11.65
CA ILE A 5 -31.91 52.68 -10.52
C ILE A 5 -32.00 51.30 -9.86
N VAL A 6 -33.19 50.76 -9.76
CA VAL A 6 -33.43 49.42 -9.20
C VAL A 6 -32.78 48.34 -10.07
N MET A 7 -32.97 48.42 -11.39
CA MET A 7 -32.37 47.47 -12.34
C MET A 7 -30.83 47.52 -12.36
N LYS A 8 -30.22 48.70 -12.19
CA LYS A 8 -28.76 48.81 -12.11
C LYS A 8 -28.20 48.18 -10.83
N LYS A 9 -28.92 48.26 -9.70
CA LYS A 9 -28.50 47.65 -8.43
C LYS A 9 -28.55 46.15 -8.50
N TYR A 10 -29.61 45.57 -9.05
CA TYR A 10 -29.73 44.12 -9.20
C TYR A 10 -28.74 43.54 -10.22
N ARG A 11 -28.44 44.26 -11.31
CA ARG A 11 -27.42 43.88 -12.28
C ARG A 11 -26.01 43.79 -11.66
N LYS A 12 -25.66 44.75 -10.78
CA LYS A 12 -24.37 44.69 -10.03
C LYS A 12 -24.31 43.51 -9.06
N ILE A 13 -25.39 43.22 -8.33
CA ILE A 13 -25.48 42.08 -7.42
C ILE A 13 -25.40 40.77 -8.18
N PHE A 14 -26.07 40.65 -9.32
CA PHE A 14 -26.03 39.47 -10.16
C PHE A 14 -24.63 39.21 -10.75
N ILE A 15 -23.94 40.24 -11.22
CA ILE A 15 -22.56 40.15 -11.70
C ILE A 15 -21.62 39.73 -10.56
N MET A 16 -21.77 40.30 -9.35
CA MET A 16 -20.94 39.96 -8.18
C MET A 16 -21.17 38.50 -7.70
N LEU A 17 -22.41 38.05 -7.72
CA LEU A 17 -22.73 36.65 -7.38
C LEU A 17 -22.19 35.68 -8.44
N PHE A 18 -22.26 36.04 -9.72
CA PHE A 18 -21.74 35.22 -10.82
C PHE A 18 -20.22 35.11 -10.80
N THR A 19 -19.52 36.24 -10.47
CA THR A 19 -18.06 36.22 -10.30
C THR A 19 -17.62 35.44 -9.08
N LEU A 20 -18.33 35.53 -7.94
CA LEU A 20 -18.07 34.72 -6.77
C LEU A 20 -18.29 33.22 -7.02
N LEU A 21 -19.34 32.85 -7.76
CA LEU A 21 -19.60 31.47 -8.17
C LEU A 21 -18.53 30.97 -9.15
N ALA A 22 -18.09 31.79 -10.10
CA ALA A 22 -17.01 31.44 -11.03
C ALA A 22 -15.66 31.25 -10.29
N ILE A 23 -15.35 32.13 -9.33
CA ILE A 23 -14.13 32.00 -8.50
C ILE A 23 -14.20 30.77 -7.61
N SER A 24 -15.37 30.43 -7.04
CA SER A 24 -15.53 29.20 -6.22
C SER A 24 -15.42 27.93 -7.07
N LEU A 25 -15.91 27.93 -8.31
CA LEU A 25 -15.76 26.81 -9.25
C LEU A 25 -14.31 26.64 -9.71
N THR A 26 -13.57 27.73 -9.96
CA THR A 26 -12.16 27.66 -10.33
C THR A 26 -11.28 27.27 -9.14
N ALA A 27 -11.59 27.74 -7.93
CA ALA A 27 -10.92 27.30 -6.71
C ALA A 27 -11.20 25.82 -6.43
N ALA A 28 -12.43 25.33 -6.57
CA ALA A 28 -12.77 23.92 -6.42
C ALA A 28 -12.08 23.05 -7.49
N ALA A 29 -11.92 23.54 -8.72
CA ALA A 29 -11.19 22.84 -9.79
C ALA A 29 -9.68 22.73 -9.50
N SER A 30 -9.06 23.74 -8.87
CA SER A 30 -7.64 23.69 -8.50
C SER A 30 -7.32 22.71 -7.37
N TRP A 31 -8.33 22.33 -6.54
CA TRP A 31 -8.19 21.26 -5.54
C TRP A 31 -8.38 19.86 -6.14
N MET A 32 -8.82 19.78 -7.38
CA MET A 32 -8.94 18.54 -8.16
C MET A 32 -7.80 18.37 -9.17
N GLU A 33 -6.64 18.98 -8.95
CA GLU A 33 -5.46 18.58 -9.71
C GLU A 33 -5.24 17.09 -9.47
N LYS A 34 -5.59 16.31 -10.51
CA LYS A 34 -5.16 14.91 -10.59
C LYS A 34 -3.66 14.95 -10.32
N PRO A 35 -3.14 14.15 -9.37
CA PRO A 35 -1.72 13.92 -9.34
C PRO A 35 -1.40 13.28 -10.68
N ALA A 36 -0.94 14.09 -11.64
CA ALA A 36 -0.45 13.58 -12.89
C ALA A 36 0.54 12.47 -12.52
N VAL A 37 0.35 11.28 -13.08
CA VAL A 37 1.46 10.33 -13.22
C VAL A 37 2.44 11.08 -14.11
N ARG A 38 3.24 11.92 -13.49
CA ARG A 38 4.32 12.62 -14.17
C ARG A 38 5.29 11.53 -14.55
N ASP A 39 5.76 11.59 -15.78
CA ASP A 39 6.99 10.91 -16.12
C ASP A 39 8.03 11.29 -15.08
N ILE A 40 8.23 10.42 -14.09
CA ILE A 40 9.19 10.64 -13.00
C ILE A 40 10.58 10.17 -13.41
N GLY A 41 10.75 9.87 -14.71
CA GLY A 41 11.97 9.32 -15.25
C GLY A 41 12.29 7.95 -14.63
N ASP A 42 13.56 7.70 -14.43
CA ASP A 42 14.09 6.41 -13.95
C ASP A 42 13.92 6.27 -12.42
N LYS A 43 12.66 6.32 -11.93
CA LYS A 43 12.32 6.23 -10.50
C LYS A 43 11.25 5.19 -10.24
N ILE A 44 11.28 4.59 -9.05
CA ILE A 44 10.20 3.76 -8.53
C ILE A 44 9.32 4.59 -7.59
N GLN A 45 8.00 4.46 -7.71
CA GLN A 45 7.04 5.01 -6.76
C GLN A 45 6.40 3.87 -5.98
N PHE A 46 6.42 4.00 -4.69
CA PHE A 46 5.75 3.10 -3.76
C PHE A 46 4.61 3.87 -3.07
N TYR A 47 3.42 3.30 -3.06
CA TYR A 47 2.26 3.83 -2.32
C TYR A 47 1.84 2.83 -1.26
N ALA A 48 1.64 3.32 -0.03
CA ALA A 48 0.97 2.60 1.03
C ALA A 48 -0.44 3.21 1.20
N PHE A 49 -1.47 2.41 0.95
CA PHE A 49 -2.85 2.89 0.98
C PHE A 49 -3.43 2.79 2.39
N ASP A 50 -4.15 3.85 2.81
CA ASP A 50 -5.06 3.76 3.93
C ASP A 50 -6.31 2.97 3.50
N VAL A 51 -6.31 1.69 3.83
CA VAL A 51 -7.43 0.75 3.60
C VAL A 51 -8.19 0.44 4.90
N GLY A 52 -7.93 1.18 5.98
CA GLY A 52 -8.36 0.82 7.32
C GLY A 52 -7.47 -0.27 7.90
N GLN A 53 -8.05 -1.26 8.60
CA GLN A 53 -7.28 -2.40 9.07
C GLN A 53 -6.97 -3.32 7.89
N GLY A 54 -5.69 -3.54 7.62
CA GLY A 54 -5.22 -4.41 6.53
C GLY A 54 -4.09 -3.80 5.71
N ASP A 55 -3.73 -4.47 4.63
CA ASP A 55 -2.62 -4.12 3.76
C ASP A 55 -3.06 -3.87 2.32
N SER A 56 -2.52 -2.82 1.71
CA SER A 56 -2.51 -2.64 0.25
C SER A 56 -1.37 -1.71 -0.15
N PHE A 57 -0.51 -2.18 -1.05
CA PHE A 57 0.68 -1.46 -1.50
C PHE A 57 0.80 -1.52 -3.01
N LEU A 58 1.14 -0.39 -3.62
CA LEU A 58 1.37 -0.29 -5.07
C LEU A 58 2.79 0.16 -5.34
N PHE A 59 3.49 -0.56 -6.21
CA PHE A 59 4.71 -0.08 -6.85
C PHE A 59 4.38 0.30 -8.30
N ILE A 60 4.79 1.51 -8.70
CA ILE A 60 4.87 1.92 -10.11
C ILE A 60 6.34 1.97 -10.44
N LEU A 61 6.76 1.12 -11.36
CA LEU A 61 8.15 0.91 -11.74
C LEU A 61 8.60 1.94 -12.78
N PRO A 62 9.92 2.15 -12.99
CA PRO A 62 10.43 3.11 -13.98
C PRO A 62 9.91 2.89 -15.41
N ASN A 63 9.63 1.65 -15.78
CA ASN A 63 9.05 1.26 -17.08
C ASN A 63 7.51 1.31 -17.10
N ASN A 64 6.88 1.92 -16.10
CA ASN A 64 5.42 2.00 -15.87
C ASN A 64 4.73 0.64 -15.62
N GLU A 65 5.46 -0.46 -15.47
CA GLU A 65 4.88 -1.69 -14.94
C GLU A 65 4.44 -1.49 -13.48
N THR A 66 3.45 -2.25 -13.05
CA THR A 66 2.84 -2.09 -11.73
C THR A 66 2.79 -3.40 -10.96
N ILE A 67 3.09 -3.31 -9.66
CA ILE A 67 2.93 -4.40 -8.70
C ILE A 67 1.93 -3.94 -7.64
N LEU A 68 0.82 -4.66 -7.51
CA LEU A 68 -0.10 -4.44 -6.39
C LEU A 68 0.03 -5.61 -5.40
N ILE A 69 0.39 -5.30 -4.17
CA ILE A 69 0.50 -6.25 -3.06
C ILE A 69 -0.68 -6.03 -2.13
N ASP A 70 -1.54 -7.02 -2.02
CA ASP A 70 -2.78 -7.01 -1.27
C ASP A 70 -3.78 -5.91 -1.69
N ALA A 71 -5.00 -6.01 -1.22
CA ALA A 71 -6.09 -5.11 -1.62
C ALA A 71 -6.96 -4.65 -0.44
N GLY A 72 -6.48 -4.89 0.79
CA GLY A 72 -7.21 -4.56 2.00
C GLY A 72 -8.50 -5.37 2.19
N PRO A 73 -9.31 -5.00 3.17
CA PRO A 73 -10.62 -5.61 3.39
C PRO A 73 -11.62 -5.27 2.27
N GLU A 74 -12.71 -6.02 2.20
CA GLU A 74 -13.71 -5.89 1.12
C GLU A 74 -14.29 -4.48 1.03
N GLU A 75 -14.59 -3.86 2.16
CA GLU A 75 -15.15 -2.51 2.24
C GLU A 75 -14.19 -1.45 1.69
N ALA A 76 -12.88 -1.64 1.80
CA ALA A 76 -11.88 -0.74 1.24
C ALA A 76 -11.75 -0.85 -0.28
N GLY A 77 -12.18 -1.95 -0.89
CA GLY A 77 -11.97 -2.24 -2.31
C GLY A 77 -12.49 -1.16 -3.26
N ARG A 78 -13.61 -0.48 -2.92
CA ARG A 78 -14.12 0.65 -3.74
C ARG A 78 -13.22 1.88 -3.66
N LYS A 79 -12.70 2.19 -2.47
CA LYS A 79 -11.75 3.29 -2.23
C LYS A 79 -10.46 3.00 -2.99
N LEU A 80 -9.91 1.80 -2.83
CA LEU A 80 -8.68 1.38 -3.51
C LEU A 80 -8.78 1.50 -5.04
N VAL A 81 -9.87 0.99 -5.64
CA VAL A 81 -10.08 1.12 -7.09
C VAL A 81 -10.11 2.58 -7.55
N ARG A 82 -10.73 3.49 -6.79
CA ARG A 82 -10.71 4.93 -7.10
C ARG A 82 -9.31 5.51 -7.01
N GLU A 83 -8.54 5.16 -5.98
CA GLU A 83 -7.15 5.62 -5.82
C GLU A 83 -6.27 5.12 -6.96
N LEU A 84 -6.35 3.84 -7.32
CA LEU A 84 -5.61 3.28 -8.46
C LEU A 84 -5.94 4.00 -9.78
N LYS A 85 -7.24 4.29 -10.03
CA LYS A 85 -7.67 5.06 -11.20
C LYS A 85 -7.15 6.50 -11.16
N ARG A 86 -7.12 7.14 -9.98
CA ARG A 86 -6.59 8.48 -9.78
C ARG A 86 -5.08 8.55 -10.04
N LEU A 87 -4.36 7.47 -9.74
CA LEU A 87 -2.94 7.31 -10.05
C LEU A 87 -2.69 6.88 -11.51
N ASP A 88 -3.73 6.91 -12.34
CA ASP A 88 -3.69 6.53 -13.77
C ASP A 88 -3.21 5.08 -14.02
N VAL A 89 -3.37 4.19 -13.04
CA VAL A 89 -3.10 2.76 -13.22
C VAL A 89 -4.06 2.20 -14.28
N LYS A 90 -3.53 1.67 -15.36
CA LYS A 90 -4.32 1.10 -16.47
C LYS A 90 -4.40 -0.42 -16.40
N LYS A 91 -3.36 -1.05 -15.86
CA LYS A 91 -3.17 -2.48 -15.73
C LYS A 91 -2.40 -2.76 -14.45
N ILE A 92 -2.57 -3.94 -13.89
CA ILE A 92 -1.72 -4.48 -12.82
C ILE A 92 -0.89 -5.61 -13.44
N ASP A 93 0.42 -5.42 -13.58
CA ASP A 93 1.27 -6.40 -14.22
C ASP A 93 1.50 -7.61 -13.33
N LEU A 94 1.70 -7.37 -12.02
CA LEU A 94 1.78 -8.39 -10.99
C LEU A 94 0.84 -8.04 -9.83
N LEU A 95 -0.14 -8.92 -9.57
CA LEU A 95 -0.98 -8.87 -8.38
C LEU A 95 -0.50 -9.93 -7.38
N VAL A 96 -0.17 -9.53 -6.16
CA VAL A 96 0.31 -10.42 -5.10
C VAL A 96 -0.75 -10.53 -4.02
N ALA A 97 -1.19 -11.75 -3.73
CA ALA A 97 -1.98 -12.11 -2.56
C ALA A 97 -1.03 -12.73 -1.53
N THR A 98 -0.65 -11.96 -0.51
CA THR A 98 0.37 -12.41 0.45
C THR A 98 -0.10 -13.61 1.26
N HIS A 99 -1.34 -13.58 1.72
CA HIS A 99 -2.00 -14.68 2.42
C HIS A 99 -3.53 -14.48 2.44
N PRO A 100 -4.32 -15.54 2.78
CA PRO A 100 -5.77 -15.53 2.50
C PRO A 100 -6.66 -14.86 3.56
N HIS A 101 -6.15 -13.98 4.42
CA HIS A 101 -7.00 -13.22 5.34
C HIS A 101 -7.78 -12.11 4.62
N SER A 102 -8.95 -11.77 5.15
CA SER A 102 -9.88 -10.82 4.55
C SER A 102 -9.33 -9.41 4.46
N ASP A 103 -8.53 -8.99 5.42
CA ASP A 103 -7.88 -7.68 5.47
C ASP A 103 -6.68 -7.53 4.51
N HIS A 104 -6.37 -8.59 3.76
CA HIS A 104 -5.39 -8.61 2.66
C HIS A 104 -6.05 -8.86 1.30
N ILE A 105 -6.89 -9.89 1.20
CA ILE A 105 -7.48 -10.29 -0.09
C ILE A 105 -8.95 -9.89 -0.27
N GLY A 106 -9.58 -9.27 0.73
CA GLY A 106 -11.00 -8.90 0.68
C GLY A 106 -11.35 -8.02 -0.53
N GLY A 107 -10.51 -7.05 -0.84
CA GLY A 107 -10.67 -6.15 -1.98
C GLY A 107 -10.29 -6.74 -3.35
N MET A 108 -9.62 -7.92 -3.41
CA MET A 108 -9.04 -8.50 -4.64
C MET A 108 -10.06 -8.71 -5.75
N SER A 109 -11.24 -9.24 -5.43
CA SER A 109 -12.29 -9.46 -6.44
C SER A 109 -12.73 -8.17 -7.13
N ARG A 110 -12.72 -7.06 -6.40
CA ARG A 110 -13.04 -5.74 -6.95
C ARG A 110 -11.92 -5.20 -7.81
N VAL A 111 -10.66 -5.39 -7.41
CA VAL A 111 -9.49 -5.05 -8.22
C VAL A 111 -9.53 -5.84 -9.54
N LEU A 112 -9.69 -7.16 -9.48
CA LEU A 112 -9.79 -8.03 -10.64
C LEU A 112 -10.95 -7.65 -11.58
N SER A 113 -12.04 -7.11 -11.05
CA SER A 113 -13.20 -6.68 -11.86
C SER A 113 -12.96 -5.34 -12.58
N ASN A 114 -12.02 -4.52 -12.12
CA ASN A 114 -11.83 -3.16 -12.62
C ASN A 114 -10.55 -2.96 -13.42
N PHE A 115 -9.58 -3.87 -13.33
CA PHE A 115 -8.29 -3.77 -14.02
C PHE A 115 -7.96 -5.05 -14.78
N PRO A 116 -7.32 -4.95 -15.95
CA PRO A 116 -6.56 -6.04 -16.52
C PRO A 116 -5.42 -6.42 -15.55
N VAL A 117 -5.21 -7.72 -15.34
CA VAL A 117 -4.12 -8.24 -14.50
C VAL A 117 -3.25 -9.16 -15.34
N GLY A 118 -1.94 -8.93 -15.34
CA GLY A 118 -0.98 -9.70 -16.15
C GLY A 118 -0.73 -11.09 -15.57
N LYS A 119 -0.47 -11.15 -14.26
CA LYS A 119 -0.31 -12.41 -13.51
C LYS A 119 -0.61 -12.20 -12.04
N VAL A 120 -0.87 -13.31 -11.35
CA VAL A 120 -1.13 -13.35 -9.92
C VAL A 120 -0.10 -14.25 -9.23
N TRP A 121 0.44 -13.79 -8.11
CA TRP A 121 1.16 -14.61 -7.15
C TRP A 121 0.32 -14.77 -5.87
N ASP A 122 0.34 -15.98 -5.33
CA ASP A 122 -0.37 -16.37 -4.13
C ASP A 122 0.52 -17.28 -3.26
N SER A 123 0.38 -17.22 -1.96
CA SER A 123 1.20 -18.02 -1.03
C SER A 123 0.98 -19.53 -1.18
N GLY A 124 -0.14 -19.96 -1.74
CA GLY A 124 -0.53 -21.36 -1.87
C GLY A 124 -1.18 -21.95 -0.62
N PHE A 125 -1.33 -21.17 0.46
CA PHE A 125 -2.04 -21.63 1.65
C PHE A 125 -3.56 -21.62 1.44
N ILE A 126 -4.21 -22.75 1.64
CA ILE A 126 -5.67 -22.87 1.48
C ILE A 126 -6.34 -22.65 2.83
N HIS A 127 -7.04 -21.54 2.95
CA HIS A 127 -7.84 -21.16 4.11
C HIS A 127 -9.33 -21.52 3.93
N GLY A 128 -9.81 -21.49 2.68
CA GLY A 128 -11.18 -21.85 2.33
C GLY A 128 -12.23 -20.78 2.63
N SER A 129 -11.80 -19.56 2.96
CA SER A 129 -12.72 -18.42 3.17
C SER A 129 -13.50 -18.06 1.90
N PRO A 130 -14.68 -17.43 2.02
CA PRO A 130 -15.41 -16.90 0.87
C PRO A 130 -14.56 -15.95 0.02
N TYR A 131 -13.73 -15.12 0.63
CA TYR A 131 -12.84 -14.18 -0.06
C TYR A 131 -11.84 -14.92 -0.96
N GLN A 132 -11.20 -15.97 -0.45
CA GLN A 132 -10.25 -16.78 -1.22
C GLN A 132 -10.95 -17.52 -2.36
N LYS A 133 -12.14 -18.10 -2.12
CA LYS A 133 -12.93 -18.77 -3.16
C LYS A 133 -13.31 -17.79 -4.27
N ASN A 134 -13.79 -16.60 -3.93
CA ASN A 134 -14.15 -15.56 -4.89
C ASN A 134 -12.94 -15.07 -5.67
N PHE A 135 -11.80 -14.90 -5.02
CA PHE A 135 -10.54 -14.52 -5.65
C PHE A 135 -10.09 -15.54 -6.69
N TYR A 136 -10.05 -16.83 -6.34
CA TYR A 136 -9.66 -17.89 -7.28
C TYR A 136 -10.66 -18.04 -8.43
N SER A 137 -11.96 -17.95 -8.15
CA SER A 137 -13.00 -17.97 -9.18
C SER A 137 -12.82 -16.83 -10.20
N ALA A 138 -12.48 -15.62 -9.72
CA ALA A 138 -12.23 -14.48 -10.59
C ALA A 138 -10.99 -14.66 -11.47
N ILE A 139 -9.91 -15.24 -10.92
CA ILE A 139 -8.69 -15.57 -11.67
C ILE A 139 -9.00 -16.59 -12.78
N GLN A 140 -9.67 -17.68 -12.41
CA GLN A 140 -10.05 -18.73 -13.34
C GLN A 140 -10.95 -18.21 -14.46
N LYS A 141 -12.00 -17.45 -14.13
CA LYS A 141 -12.95 -16.87 -15.10
C LYS A 141 -12.26 -15.96 -16.12
N LYS A 142 -11.19 -15.30 -15.73
CA LYS A 142 -10.44 -14.37 -16.57
C LYS A 142 -9.20 -14.99 -17.22
N ASN A 143 -8.93 -16.27 -16.98
CA ASN A 143 -7.74 -16.99 -17.45
C ASN A 143 -6.43 -16.26 -17.12
N ILE A 144 -6.32 -15.69 -15.91
CA ILE A 144 -5.14 -14.95 -15.50
C ILE A 144 -4.02 -15.93 -15.12
N PRO A 145 -2.80 -15.76 -15.64
CA PRO A 145 -1.65 -16.54 -15.22
C PRO A 145 -1.48 -16.51 -13.70
N PHE A 146 -1.33 -17.68 -13.08
CA PHE A 146 -1.33 -17.84 -11.64
C PHE A 146 -0.13 -18.65 -11.17
N GLY A 147 0.62 -18.11 -10.22
CA GLY A 147 1.80 -18.73 -9.64
C GLY A 147 1.75 -18.81 -8.11
N ARG A 148 2.46 -19.81 -7.58
CA ARG A 148 2.69 -20.00 -6.14
C ARG A 148 4.20 -20.04 -5.88
N PRO A 149 4.88 -18.87 -6.01
CA PRO A 149 6.30 -18.82 -5.82
C PRO A 149 6.67 -19.16 -4.38
N LYS A 150 7.87 -19.69 -4.20
CA LYS A 150 8.42 -20.05 -2.89
C LYS A 150 9.78 -19.38 -2.71
N ARG A 151 10.31 -19.43 -1.52
CA ARG A 151 11.65 -18.96 -1.19
C ARG A 151 12.66 -19.37 -2.27
N GLY A 152 13.46 -18.40 -2.71
CA GLY A 152 14.46 -18.57 -3.76
C GLY A 152 13.96 -18.28 -5.17
N HIS A 153 12.64 -18.10 -5.37
CA HIS A 153 12.12 -17.57 -6.63
C HIS A 153 12.46 -16.09 -6.75
N SER A 154 12.94 -15.68 -7.93
CA SER A 154 13.18 -14.27 -8.23
C SER A 154 12.73 -13.94 -9.66
N GLU A 155 12.31 -12.69 -9.86
CA GLU A 155 11.89 -12.18 -11.14
C GLU A 155 12.33 -10.73 -11.31
N ASN A 156 12.76 -10.37 -12.52
CA ASN A 156 13.02 -8.99 -12.88
C ASN A 156 11.81 -8.39 -13.62
N MET A 157 11.34 -7.25 -13.15
CA MET A 157 10.41 -6.38 -13.87
C MET A 157 11.16 -5.10 -14.24
N GLY A 158 11.57 -5.00 -15.51
CA GLY A 158 12.53 -3.98 -15.95
C GLY A 158 13.83 -4.03 -15.13
N LYS A 159 14.17 -2.91 -14.48
CA LYS A 159 15.35 -2.78 -13.60
C LYS A 159 15.10 -3.17 -12.14
N VAL A 160 13.89 -3.62 -11.80
CA VAL A 160 13.51 -3.96 -10.44
C VAL A 160 13.58 -5.46 -10.24
N LEU A 161 14.33 -5.90 -9.23
CA LEU A 161 14.40 -7.31 -8.81
C LEU A 161 13.37 -7.57 -7.71
N ILE A 162 12.58 -8.61 -7.89
CA ILE A 162 11.63 -9.12 -6.89
C ILE A 162 12.11 -10.49 -6.45
N GLU A 163 12.39 -10.64 -5.17
CA GLU A 163 12.82 -11.90 -4.56
C GLU A 163 11.77 -12.39 -3.58
N VAL A 164 11.44 -13.66 -3.64
CA VAL A 164 10.54 -14.33 -2.69
C VAL A 164 11.37 -14.95 -1.57
N LEU A 165 11.21 -14.43 -0.37
CA LEU A 165 11.93 -14.89 0.82
C LEU A 165 11.15 -15.94 1.61
N ALA A 166 9.80 -15.92 1.53
CA ALA A 166 8.89 -16.88 2.14
C ALA A 166 7.64 -17.08 1.25
N PRO A 167 6.91 -18.21 1.41
CA PRO A 167 7.20 -19.31 2.29
C PRO A 167 8.31 -20.22 1.71
N ALA A 168 9.15 -20.80 2.58
CA ALA A 168 10.10 -21.85 2.17
C ALA A 168 9.34 -23.17 1.90
N ARG A 169 8.37 -23.44 2.75
CA ARG A 169 7.40 -24.54 2.66
C ARG A 169 6.14 -24.15 3.42
N LEU A 170 5.00 -24.75 3.11
CA LEU A 170 3.79 -24.55 3.91
C LEU A 170 3.93 -25.18 5.30
N ILE A 171 3.59 -24.41 6.32
CA ILE A 171 3.59 -24.78 7.72
C ILE A 171 2.13 -25.02 8.14
N ARG A 172 1.89 -25.97 9.02
CA ARG A 172 0.57 -26.28 9.59
C ARG A 172 0.69 -26.61 11.07
N GLY A 173 -0.39 -26.36 11.81
CA GLY A 173 -0.46 -26.62 13.24
C GLY A 173 0.11 -25.51 14.11
N THR A 174 0.33 -24.33 13.56
CA THR A 174 0.60 -23.12 14.32
C THR A 174 -0.72 -22.49 14.79
N LYS A 175 -0.65 -21.51 15.69
CA LYS A 175 -1.85 -20.77 16.12
C LYS A 175 -2.45 -19.92 14.98
N ARG A 176 -1.64 -19.57 13.98
CA ARG A 176 -2.00 -18.66 12.86
C ARG A 176 -1.37 -19.17 11.56
N ASP A 177 -1.81 -20.32 11.13
CA ASP A 177 -1.25 -20.98 9.94
C ASP A 177 -1.27 -20.07 8.69
N ALA A 178 -2.32 -19.26 8.50
CA ALA A 178 -2.39 -18.37 7.35
C ALA A 178 -1.28 -17.31 7.37
N ASN A 179 -1.02 -16.69 8.53
CA ASN A 179 0.05 -15.69 8.69
C ASN A 179 1.44 -16.32 8.53
N ASN A 180 1.60 -17.55 9.06
CA ASN A 180 2.85 -18.30 8.98
C ASN A 180 3.05 -19.00 7.62
N ASN A 181 2.35 -18.54 6.59
CA ASN A 181 2.50 -18.97 5.20
C ASN A 181 2.32 -17.77 4.25
N CYS A 182 2.85 -16.62 4.62
CA CYS A 182 2.81 -15.41 3.81
C CYS A 182 3.81 -15.45 2.65
N LEU A 183 3.50 -14.75 1.57
CA LEU A 183 4.52 -14.29 0.63
C LEU A 183 5.27 -13.10 1.24
N VAL A 184 6.53 -13.33 1.57
CA VAL A 184 7.47 -12.28 1.98
C VAL A 184 8.33 -11.92 0.79
N LEU A 185 8.36 -10.63 0.45
CA LEU A 185 9.05 -10.14 -0.74
C LEU A 185 10.13 -9.12 -0.38
N ASN A 186 11.28 -9.23 -1.04
CA ASN A 186 12.26 -8.16 -1.11
C ASN A 186 12.24 -7.58 -2.53
N ILE A 187 11.97 -6.28 -2.65
CA ILE A 187 11.87 -5.57 -3.92
C ILE A 187 13.00 -4.56 -3.99
N THR A 188 13.93 -4.78 -4.92
CA THR A 188 15.17 -4.01 -5.02
C THR A 188 15.23 -3.20 -6.30
N TYR A 189 15.56 -1.91 -6.18
CA TYR A 189 15.85 -1.00 -7.28
C TYR A 189 17.14 -0.23 -7.00
N GLY A 190 18.18 -0.48 -7.77
CA GLY A 190 19.52 0.05 -7.48
C GLY A 190 20.02 -0.42 -6.12
N SER A 191 20.41 0.52 -5.26
CA SER A 191 20.81 0.25 -3.87
C SER A 191 19.65 0.35 -2.86
N THR A 192 18.44 0.65 -3.33
CA THR A 192 17.25 0.79 -2.47
C THR A 192 16.45 -0.51 -2.45
N SER A 193 16.10 -0.99 -1.26
CA SER A 193 15.27 -2.18 -1.09
C SER A 193 14.07 -1.92 -0.20
N PHE A 194 12.97 -2.60 -0.54
CA PHE A 194 11.69 -2.61 0.18
C PHE A 194 11.40 -4.03 0.63
N LEU A 195 11.46 -4.28 1.94
CA LEU A 195 11.16 -5.57 2.53
C LEU A 195 9.70 -5.59 3.00
N MET A 196 8.88 -6.40 2.31
CA MET A 196 7.44 -6.53 2.53
C MET A 196 7.16 -7.83 3.28
N LEU A 197 6.96 -7.74 4.60
CA LEU A 197 6.85 -8.91 5.47
C LEU A 197 5.44 -9.51 5.54
N ALA A 198 4.45 -8.84 4.95
CA ALA A 198 3.03 -9.22 5.11
C ALA A 198 2.68 -9.40 6.60
N ASP A 199 2.11 -10.56 6.97
CA ASP A 199 1.77 -10.89 8.36
C ASP A 199 2.63 -12.03 8.92
N MET A 200 3.83 -12.23 8.36
CA MET A 200 4.78 -13.24 8.81
C MET A 200 4.99 -13.20 10.32
N GLU A 201 4.81 -14.32 10.99
CA GLU A 201 5.10 -14.46 12.42
C GLU A 201 6.41 -15.23 12.65
N ARG A 202 6.75 -15.44 13.93
CA ARG A 202 8.03 -16.06 14.33
C ARG A 202 8.24 -17.46 13.77
N GLU A 203 7.17 -18.24 13.66
CA GLU A 203 7.24 -19.61 13.16
C GLU A 203 7.69 -19.64 11.70
N GLU A 204 7.09 -18.81 10.82
CA GLU A 204 7.53 -18.72 9.43
C GLU A 204 8.94 -18.12 9.34
N ARG A 205 9.21 -17.03 10.07
CA ARG A 205 10.53 -16.41 10.12
C ARG A 205 11.63 -17.42 10.49
N SER A 206 11.37 -18.32 11.41
CA SER A 206 12.34 -19.35 11.80
C SER A 206 12.73 -20.33 10.68
N THR A 207 11.92 -20.41 9.62
CA THR A 207 12.12 -21.33 8.48
C THR A 207 12.91 -20.72 7.33
N ILE A 208 13.08 -19.39 7.31
CA ILE A 208 13.65 -18.68 6.16
C ILE A 208 15.08 -18.17 6.39
N GLY A 209 15.64 -18.36 7.59
CA GLY A 209 16.97 -17.84 7.93
C GLY A 209 17.02 -16.32 7.98
N PRO A 210 18.23 -15.74 7.97
CA PRO A 210 18.40 -14.29 8.09
C PRO A 210 17.70 -13.50 6.98
N LEU A 211 17.07 -12.39 7.36
CA LEU A 211 16.48 -11.43 6.42
C LEU A 211 17.54 -10.45 5.91
N PRO A 212 17.45 -10.00 4.65
CA PRO A 212 18.33 -8.98 4.14
C PRO A 212 18.11 -7.64 4.83
N GLY A 213 19.15 -6.80 4.86
CA GLY A 213 18.99 -5.39 5.19
C GLY A 213 18.10 -4.69 4.16
N ALA A 214 17.26 -3.76 4.60
CA ALA A 214 16.37 -3.04 3.69
C ALA A 214 16.21 -1.58 4.10
N ALA A 215 16.15 -0.69 3.12
CA ALA A 215 15.97 0.74 3.36
C ALA A 215 14.55 1.05 3.86
N VAL A 216 13.55 0.34 3.34
CA VAL A 216 12.14 0.44 3.72
C VAL A 216 11.64 -0.92 4.20
N LEU A 217 11.05 -0.96 5.37
CA LEU A 217 10.45 -2.15 5.95
C LEU A 217 8.94 -1.95 6.15
N LYS A 218 8.09 -2.78 5.53
CA LYS A 218 6.72 -2.96 6.02
C LYS A 218 6.78 -3.86 7.26
N ALA A 219 6.45 -3.31 8.41
CA ALA A 219 6.40 -4.07 9.65
C ALA A 219 5.45 -5.25 9.54
N SER A 220 5.85 -6.41 10.04
CA SER A 220 5.01 -7.59 9.97
C SER A 220 3.75 -7.44 10.81
N HIS A 221 2.68 -8.02 10.32
CA HIS A 221 1.39 -8.21 10.99
C HIS A 221 0.91 -6.92 11.68
N HIS A 222 0.86 -5.83 10.88
CA HIS A 222 0.37 -4.50 11.29
C HIS A 222 1.07 -3.89 12.52
N GLY A 223 2.26 -4.37 12.86
CA GLY A 223 2.96 -3.98 14.08
C GLY A 223 2.62 -4.85 15.28
N SER A 224 2.23 -6.11 15.06
CA SER A 224 2.18 -7.13 16.13
C SER A 224 3.59 -7.46 16.63
N SER A 225 3.77 -7.55 17.95
CA SER A 225 5.03 -7.98 18.58
C SER A 225 5.39 -9.45 18.28
N ASN A 226 4.45 -10.23 17.76
CA ASN A 226 4.68 -11.60 17.30
C ASN A 226 5.38 -11.65 15.92
N GLY A 227 5.17 -10.65 15.09
CA GLY A 227 5.80 -10.52 13.77
C GLY A 227 6.96 -9.55 13.71
N THR A 228 6.88 -8.44 14.48
CA THR A 228 7.89 -7.39 14.52
C THR A 228 8.46 -7.24 15.92
N ASP A 229 9.75 -7.48 16.07
CA ASP A 229 10.47 -7.36 17.34
C ASP A 229 11.83 -6.67 17.17
N MET A 230 12.49 -6.32 18.27
CA MET A 230 13.80 -5.68 18.27
C MET A 230 14.86 -6.50 17.52
N SER A 231 14.78 -7.83 17.58
CA SER A 231 15.74 -8.71 16.89
C SER A 231 15.61 -8.54 15.37
N LEU A 232 14.39 -8.56 14.84
CA LEU A 232 14.10 -8.33 13.42
C LEU A 232 14.56 -6.94 12.98
N LEU A 233 14.28 -5.91 13.79
CA LEU A 233 14.66 -4.54 13.45
C LEU A 233 16.18 -4.33 13.43
N LYS A 234 16.91 -4.96 14.34
CA LYS A 234 18.39 -4.94 14.35
C LYS A 234 18.99 -5.72 13.19
N GLU A 235 18.33 -6.76 12.72
CA GLU A 235 18.73 -7.57 11.57
C GLU A 235 18.57 -6.78 10.27
N VAL A 236 17.35 -6.24 10.03
CA VAL A 236 16.99 -5.53 8.80
C VAL A 236 17.59 -4.12 8.73
N ARG A 237 17.70 -3.43 9.85
CA ARG A 237 18.22 -2.05 10.00
C ARG A 237 17.57 -1.04 9.05
N PRO A 238 16.25 -0.93 9.02
CA PRO A 238 15.55 -0.05 8.10
C PRO A 238 15.73 1.43 8.46
N SER A 239 15.78 2.28 7.45
CA SER A 239 15.68 3.74 7.62
C SER A 239 14.23 4.21 7.77
N LEU A 240 13.31 3.54 7.05
CA LEU A 240 11.88 3.80 7.08
C LEU A 240 11.11 2.53 7.47
N ILE A 241 10.14 2.68 8.36
CA ILE A 241 9.22 1.60 8.75
C ILE A 241 7.79 2.03 8.46
N ILE A 242 7.06 1.15 7.76
CA ILE A 242 5.66 1.32 7.46
C ILE A 242 4.85 0.46 8.41
N LEU A 243 3.95 1.09 9.15
CA LEU A 243 2.92 0.43 9.96
C LEU A 243 1.57 0.59 9.25
N SER A 244 1.04 -0.50 8.72
CA SER A 244 -0.24 -0.53 8.03
C SER A 244 -1.32 -1.06 8.97
N TYR A 245 -2.20 -0.18 9.46
CA TYR A 245 -3.26 -0.52 10.40
C TYR A 245 -4.38 0.51 10.40
N GLY A 246 -5.56 0.10 10.88
CA GLY A 246 -6.72 0.98 11.02
C GLY A 246 -6.68 1.83 12.29
N ARG A 247 -7.16 3.08 12.20
CA ARG A 247 -7.20 4.02 13.33
C ARG A 247 -7.92 3.47 14.56
N ASN A 248 -8.99 2.72 14.36
CA ASN A 248 -9.84 2.16 15.42
C ASN A 248 -9.80 0.62 15.37
N ASN A 249 -8.62 0.02 15.13
CA ASN A 249 -8.52 -1.44 15.12
C ASN A 249 -8.72 -2.02 16.52
N SER A 250 -9.42 -3.15 16.60
CA SER A 250 -9.70 -3.86 17.85
C SER A 250 -8.54 -4.73 18.35
N TYR A 251 -7.47 -4.86 17.56
CA TYR A 251 -6.32 -5.69 17.87
C TYR A 251 -5.27 -5.01 18.75
N GLY A 252 -5.40 -3.69 18.96
CA GLY A 252 -4.40 -2.89 19.67
C GLY A 252 -3.11 -2.68 18.88
N TYR A 253 -3.13 -2.81 17.56
CA TYR A 253 -1.97 -2.58 16.70
C TYR A 253 -1.72 -1.08 16.45
N PRO A 254 -0.44 -0.68 16.34
CA PRO A 254 0.75 -1.47 16.67
C PRO A 254 0.90 -1.65 18.18
N HIS A 255 1.47 -2.79 18.61
CA HIS A 255 1.77 -3.01 20.03
C HIS A 255 2.81 -2.02 20.54
N LEU A 256 2.72 -1.63 21.81
CA LEU A 256 3.63 -0.64 22.40
C LEU A 256 5.10 -1.09 22.34
N GLU A 257 5.37 -2.37 22.45
CA GLU A 257 6.70 -2.95 22.33
C GLU A 257 7.30 -2.70 20.94
N VAL A 258 6.48 -2.79 19.89
CA VAL A 258 6.90 -2.50 18.50
C VAL A 258 7.18 -1.02 18.34
N VAL A 259 6.30 -0.14 18.85
CA VAL A 259 6.49 1.31 18.82
C VAL A 259 7.79 1.69 19.54
N GLY A 260 8.03 1.13 20.73
CA GLY A 260 9.27 1.36 21.48
C GLY A 260 10.51 0.86 20.74
N ALA A 261 10.44 -0.33 20.12
CA ALA A 261 11.55 -0.89 19.36
C ALA A 261 11.87 -0.06 18.11
N VAL A 262 10.86 0.42 17.37
CA VAL A 262 11.04 1.31 16.22
C VAL A 262 11.72 2.63 16.62
N SER A 263 11.24 3.23 17.71
CA SER A 263 11.84 4.46 18.26
C SER A 263 13.30 4.24 18.67
N ALA A 264 13.60 3.11 19.31
CA ALA A 264 14.94 2.79 19.82
C ALA A 264 15.99 2.59 18.72
N ILE A 265 15.61 2.15 17.52
CA ILE A 265 16.55 2.04 16.38
C ILE A 265 16.68 3.34 15.59
N GLY A 266 15.90 4.38 15.91
CA GLY A 266 15.92 5.67 15.22
C GLY A 266 15.35 5.65 13.80
N ALA A 267 14.59 4.63 13.42
CA ALA A 267 13.94 4.58 12.11
C ALA A 267 12.75 5.55 12.03
N ILE A 268 12.56 6.14 10.86
CA ILE A 268 11.40 6.98 10.59
C ILE A 268 10.17 6.09 10.43
N ARG A 269 9.12 6.39 11.17
CA ARG A 269 7.87 5.67 11.14
C ARG A 269 6.83 6.38 10.28
N LEU A 270 6.13 5.63 9.41
CA LEU A 270 5.02 6.09 8.59
C LEU A 270 3.81 5.17 8.81
N ASP A 271 2.69 5.74 9.18
CA ASP A 271 1.47 5.01 9.54
C ASP A 271 0.36 5.24 8.51
N THR A 272 -0.21 4.16 7.96
CA THR A 272 -1.31 4.27 6.99
C THR A 272 -2.61 4.82 7.58
N LYS A 273 -2.80 4.70 8.90
CA LYS A 273 -3.95 5.32 9.60
C LYS A 273 -4.04 6.84 9.45
N ASP A 274 -2.93 7.49 9.13
CA ASP A 274 -2.87 8.95 8.95
C ASP A 274 -3.11 9.37 7.50
N GLY A 275 -3.34 8.41 6.62
CA GLY A 275 -3.68 8.57 5.22
C GLY A 275 -2.74 7.81 4.29
N THR A 276 -3.14 7.71 3.04
CA THR A 276 -2.30 7.17 1.96
C THR A 276 -1.08 8.06 1.75
N PHE A 277 0.10 7.47 1.65
CA PHE A 277 1.35 8.19 1.37
C PHE A 277 2.17 7.52 0.26
N ARG A 278 3.11 8.29 -0.27
CA ARG A 278 4.01 7.87 -1.34
C ARG A 278 5.47 7.98 -0.90
N ILE A 279 6.25 6.95 -1.21
CA ILE A 279 7.72 6.96 -1.17
C ILE A 279 8.23 6.86 -2.60
N VAL A 280 9.28 7.59 -2.94
CA VAL A 280 9.91 7.56 -4.26
C VAL A 280 11.39 7.22 -4.08
N SER A 281 11.94 6.37 -4.97
CA SER A 281 13.38 6.14 -5.03
C SER A 281 13.89 6.31 -6.46
N ASP A 282 15.08 6.90 -6.59
CA ASP A 282 15.85 6.94 -7.84
C ASP A 282 16.86 5.78 -7.95
N GLY A 283 16.78 4.83 -7.02
CA GLY A 283 17.70 3.70 -6.92
C GLY A 283 18.85 3.93 -5.92
N GLU A 284 19.06 5.16 -5.47
CA GLU A 284 20.09 5.52 -4.48
C GLU A 284 19.47 6.20 -3.25
N LYS A 285 18.54 7.11 -3.48
CA LYS A 285 17.94 7.97 -2.46
C LYS A 285 16.45 7.73 -2.34
N LEU A 286 15.94 7.79 -1.10
CA LEU A 286 14.53 7.78 -0.76
C LEU A 286 14.03 9.20 -0.57
N MET A 287 12.83 9.47 -1.12
CA MET A 287 12.07 10.68 -0.91
C MET A 287 10.67 10.29 -0.41
N TRP A 288 10.24 10.85 0.72
CA TRP A 288 8.94 10.58 1.34
C TRP A 288 8.34 11.89 1.88
N PRO A 289 7.01 11.95 2.18
CA PRO A 289 6.43 13.12 2.81
C PRO A 289 7.12 13.34 4.16
N LYS A 290 7.81 14.48 4.33
CA LYS A 290 8.20 14.92 5.67
C LYS A 290 6.92 15.19 6.46
N GLU A 291 6.93 14.89 7.76
CA GLU A 291 5.84 15.30 8.66
C GLU A 291 5.52 16.77 8.36
N ARG A 292 4.25 17.10 8.11
CA ARG A 292 3.80 18.48 8.15
C ARG A 292 4.15 18.95 9.56
N GLU A 293 5.03 19.94 9.68
CA GLU A 293 5.34 20.57 10.96
C GLU A 293 4.01 20.82 11.67
N ALA A 294 3.79 20.08 12.75
CA ALA A 294 2.59 20.19 13.53
C ALA A 294 2.54 21.61 14.07
N GLY A 295 1.65 22.45 13.46
CA GLY A 295 1.09 23.64 14.02
C GLY A 295 2.02 24.58 14.77
N LYS A 296 2.74 25.44 14.05
CA LYS A 296 2.91 26.82 14.51
C LYS A 296 1.74 27.65 13.95
N ASN A 297 0.57 27.50 14.52
CA ASN A 297 -0.51 28.48 14.50
C ASN A 297 -1.25 28.38 15.83
N GLY A 298 -0.78 29.15 16.78
CA GLY A 298 -1.33 29.39 18.09
C GLY A 298 -0.63 30.61 18.65
N GLY A 299 -1.08 31.77 18.21
CA GLY A 299 -0.83 33.07 18.76
C GLY A 299 -2.07 33.89 18.55
#